data_a6c28b7f20a4d0862c11945dcdaa5977
#
_entry.id   a6c28b7f20a4d0862c11945dcdaa5977
#
_cell.length_a   1.000
_cell.length_b   1.000
_cell.length_c   1.000
_cell.angle_alpha   90.00
_cell.angle_beta   90.00
_cell.angle_gamma   90.00
#
_symmetry.space_group_name_H-M   'P 1'
#
loop_
_entity.id
_entity.type
_entity.pdbx_description
1 polymer ?
#
loop_
_entity_poly.entity_id
_entity_poly.type
_entity_poly.pdbx_seq_one_letter_code
_entity_poly.pdbx_strand_id
1 'polypeptide(L)'
;MRQLNLSPAQPLAGSCFERLAARAIVIRGNDILLLYTARYDDYTLPGGGVDKGENMEDALARELLEETGAKSVINFEPFGVYEEYQHWHKPDFDNVKIVSHCYLVEICGEFTTPQMESYEQANGMRPVWLPIKDAIAHNRSALANSDKKGQSLQRETIILETVAKEFGLN
;
A
#
# COMPACT_ATOMS: atom_id res chain seq x y z
N MET A 1 3.05 -17.22 0.82
CA MET A 1 1.96 -16.32 0.36
C MET A 1 1.78 -16.49 -1.15
N ARG A 2 0.56 -16.37 -1.65
CA ARG A 2 0.28 -16.42 -3.10
C ARG A 2 0.81 -15.18 -3.81
N GLN A 3 1.15 -15.33 -5.09
CA GLN A 3 1.56 -14.21 -5.95
C GLN A 3 0.32 -13.43 -6.40
N LEU A 4 0.37 -12.10 -6.28
CA LEU A 4 -0.71 -11.19 -6.70
C LEU A 4 -0.46 -10.57 -8.07
N ASN A 5 0.76 -10.62 -8.58
CA ASN A 5 1.08 -10.14 -9.91
C ASN A 5 0.32 -10.92 -10.99
N LEU A 6 -0.24 -10.20 -11.96
CA LEU A 6 -0.87 -10.81 -13.15
C LEU A 6 0.16 -11.45 -14.09
N SER A 7 1.39 -10.95 -14.06
CA SER A 7 2.56 -11.47 -14.78
C SER A 7 3.81 -11.20 -13.96
N PRO A 8 4.92 -11.95 -14.16
CA PRO A 8 6.16 -11.71 -13.43
C PRO A 8 6.66 -10.28 -13.56
N ALA A 9 7.14 -9.72 -12.45
CA ALA A 9 7.73 -8.38 -12.44
C ALA A 9 8.95 -8.35 -13.38
N GLN A 10 9.03 -7.31 -14.21
CA GLN A 10 10.11 -7.17 -15.20
C GLN A 10 11.24 -6.32 -14.61
N PRO A 11 12.48 -6.85 -14.53
CA PRO A 11 13.62 -6.08 -14.07
C PRO A 11 13.89 -4.86 -14.95
N LEU A 12 14.25 -3.75 -14.31
CA LEU A 12 14.77 -2.56 -14.98
C LEU A 12 16.29 -2.69 -15.16
N ALA A 13 16.83 -2.03 -16.21
CA ALA A 13 18.26 -2.01 -16.45
C ALA A 13 19.00 -1.19 -15.37
N GLY A 14 20.23 -1.63 -15.00
CA GLY A 14 21.06 -0.96 -14.02
C GLY A 14 21.15 -1.70 -12.67
N SER A 15 21.84 -1.08 -11.72
CA SER A 15 21.99 -1.61 -10.37
C SER A 15 20.67 -1.62 -9.61
N CYS A 16 20.43 -2.66 -8.81
CA CYS A 16 19.18 -2.85 -8.10
C CYS A 16 19.41 -3.43 -6.70
N PHE A 17 18.64 -2.97 -5.73
CA PHE A 17 18.54 -3.60 -4.42
C PHE A 17 17.10 -4.03 -4.13
N GLU A 18 16.90 -4.93 -3.18
CA GLU A 18 15.58 -5.39 -2.78
C GLU A 18 15.12 -4.69 -1.49
N ARG A 19 13.87 -4.27 -1.47
CA ARG A 19 13.22 -3.70 -0.30
C ARG A 19 11.93 -4.47 0.02
N LEU A 20 11.83 -4.95 1.25
CA LEU A 20 10.60 -5.54 1.76
C LEU A 20 9.65 -4.45 2.23
N ALA A 21 8.37 -4.64 1.95
CA ALA A 21 7.29 -3.78 2.43
C ALA A 21 6.12 -4.61 2.96
N ALA A 22 5.44 -4.10 3.97
CA ALA A 22 4.21 -4.68 4.50
C ALA A 22 3.02 -3.75 4.18
N ARG A 23 1.89 -4.32 3.75
CA ARG A 23 0.67 -3.59 3.37
C ARG A 23 -0.55 -4.16 4.07
N ALA A 24 -1.38 -3.27 4.63
CA ALA A 24 -2.59 -3.66 5.35
C ALA A 24 -3.82 -3.62 4.45
N ILE A 25 -4.62 -4.66 4.51
CA ILE A 25 -5.97 -4.73 3.95
C ILE A 25 -6.91 -4.73 5.15
N VAL A 26 -7.60 -3.62 5.38
CA VAL A 26 -8.54 -3.43 6.51
C VAL A 26 -9.92 -3.16 5.94
N ILE A 27 -10.83 -4.13 6.09
CA ILE A 27 -12.18 -4.09 5.53
C ILE A 27 -13.21 -3.91 6.65
N ARG A 28 -14.19 -3.04 6.42
CA ARG A 28 -15.35 -2.85 7.29
C ARG A 28 -16.62 -2.78 6.44
N GLY A 29 -17.36 -3.87 6.38
CA GLY A 29 -18.48 -4.00 5.45
C GLY A 29 -18.00 -3.92 4.00
N ASN A 30 -18.47 -2.94 3.25
CA ASN A 30 -18.04 -2.69 1.86
C ASN A 30 -16.89 -1.66 1.77
N ASP A 31 -16.51 -1.04 2.88
CA ASP A 31 -15.49 -0.02 2.93
C ASP A 31 -14.12 -0.62 3.23
N ILE A 32 -13.09 0.01 2.72
CA ILE A 32 -11.69 -0.30 2.98
C ILE A 32 -10.98 0.94 3.51
N LEU A 33 -10.04 0.74 4.45
CA LEU A 33 -9.17 1.81 4.92
C LEU A 33 -8.02 2.01 3.93
N LEU A 34 -7.92 3.20 3.36
CA LEU A 34 -6.87 3.57 2.43
C LEU A 34 -6.25 4.91 2.83
N LEU A 35 -5.12 5.22 2.21
CA LEU A 35 -4.49 6.54 2.24
C LEU A 35 -4.81 7.24 0.92
N TYR A 36 -5.38 8.43 1.00
CA TYR A 36 -5.50 9.32 -0.14
C TYR A 36 -4.31 10.26 -0.16
N THR A 37 -3.62 10.38 -1.28
CA THR A 37 -2.47 11.28 -1.46
C THR A 37 -2.81 12.36 -2.48
N ALA A 38 -2.99 13.60 -2.01
CA ALA A 38 -3.42 14.72 -2.87
C ALA A 38 -2.42 15.02 -4.00
N ARG A 39 -1.12 14.87 -3.76
CA ARG A 39 -0.07 15.08 -4.77
C ARG A 39 -0.22 14.19 -5.99
N TYR A 40 -0.58 12.93 -5.78
CA TYR A 40 -0.71 11.91 -6.84
C TYR A 40 -2.15 11.67 -7.24
N ASP A 41 -3.10 12.19 -6.47
CA ASP A 41 -4.54 11.99 -6.63
C ASP A 41 -4.88 10.51 -6.73
N ASP A 42 -4.41 9.73 -5.75
CA ASP A 42 -4.57 8.28 -5.71
C ASP A 42 -4.91 7.74 -4.33
N TYR A 43 -5.38 6.51 -4.31
CA TYR A 43 -5.65 5.71 -3.11
C TYR A 43 -4.67 4.56 -3.02
N THR A 44 -4.00 4.42 -1.88
CA THR A 44 -3.02 3.36 -1.60
C THR A 44 -3.35 2.62 -0.32
N LEU A 45 -2.91 1.36 -0.21
CA LEU A 45 -2.99 0.60 1.03
C LEU A 45 -2.05 1.19 2.08
N PRO A 46 -2.47 1.29 3.35
CA PRO A 46 -1.58 1.67 4.44
C PRO A 46 -0.42 0.67 4.58
N GLY A 47 0.73 1.17 4.97
CA GLY A 47 1.93 0.39 5.17
C GLY A 47 3.14 0.92 4.43
N GLY A 48 4.31 0.39 4.78
CA GLY A 48 5.58 0.90 4.29
C GLY A 48 6.70 -0.12 4.32
N GLY A 49 7.92 0.37 4.32
CA GLY A 49 9.11 -0.47 4.34
C GLY A 49 9.30 -1.17 5.67
N VAL A 50 9.84 -2.38 5.60
CA VAL A 50 10.25 -3.14 6.79
C VAL A 50 11.69 -2.76 7.14
N ASP A 51 11.93 -2.33 8.37
CA ASP A 51 13.25 -1.93 8.83
C ASP A 51 14.14 -3.14 9.09
N LYS A 52 15.47 -2.91 9.10
CA LYS A 52 16.43 -3.98 9.36
C LYS A 52 16.24 -4.60 10.74
N GLY A 53 15.90 -5.88 10.75
CA GLY A 53 15.65 -6.64 11.99
C GLY A 53 14.24 -6.55 12.52
N GLU A 54 13.35 -5.81 11.86
CA GLU A 54 11.93 -5.76 12.14
C GLU A 54 11.20 -6.93 11.46
N ASN A 55 10.20 -7.50 12.12
CA ASN A 55 9.33 -8.47 11.45
C ASN A 55 8.17 -7.77 10.72
N MET A 56 7.47 -8.49 9.83
CA MET A 56 6.41 -7.92 9.00
C MET A 56 5.22 -7.39 9.80
N GLU A 57 4.82 -8.06 10.86
CA GLU A 57 3.66 -7.68 11.67
C GLU A 57 3.96 -6.42 12.50
N ASP A 58 5.17 -6.32 13.08
CA ASP A 58 5.61 -5.12 13.81
C ASP A 58 5.74 -3.92 12.87
N ALA A 59 6.34 -4.12 11.68
CA ALA A 59 6.42 -3.08 10.65
C ALA A 59 5.03 -2.57 10.28
N LEU A 60 4.10 -3.48 10.02
CA LEU A 60 2.75 -3.11 9.63
C LEU A 60 1.97 -2.41 10.74
N ALA A 61 2.12 -2.86 11.99
CA ALA A 61 1.51 -2.20 13.14
C ALA A 61 2.06 -0.78 13.34
N ARG A 62 3.38 -0.58 13.21
CA ARG A 62 4.03 0.73 13.28
C ARG A 62 3.51 1.66 12.19
N GLU A 63 3.51 1.23 10.93
CA GLU A 63 3.01 2.02 9.80
C GLU A 63 1.54 2.41 9.96
N LEU A 64 0.68 1.46 10.38
CA LEU A 64 -0.73 1.75 10.63
C LEU A 64 -0.93 2.78 11.74
N LEU A 65 -0.13 2.73 12.81
CA LEU A 65 -0.17 3.75 13.87
C LEU A 65 0.24 5.12 13.32
N GLU A 66 1.32 5.19 12.58
CA GLU A 66 1.88 6.44 12.02
C GLU A 66 0.95 7.06 10.99
N GLU A 67 0.49 6.28 10.02
CA GLU A 67 -0.29 6.78 8.88
C GLU A 67 -1.78 6.96 9.18
N THR A 68 -2.35 6.12 10.05
CA THR A 68 -3.80 6.11 10.29
C THR A 68 -4.20 6.43 11.73
N GLY A 69 -3.28 6.35 12.68
CA GLY A 69 -3.56 6.48 14.09
C GLY A 69 -4.14 5.22 14.75
N ALA A 70 -4.10 4.08 14.08
CA ALA A 70 -4.58 2.79 14.63
C ALA A 70 -3.64 2.28 15.72
N LYS A 71 -4.11 2.25 16.97
CA LYS A 71 -3.29 1.83 18.12
C LYS A 71 -3.15 0.32 18.29
N SER A 72 -4.13 -0.43 17.84
CA SER A 72 -4.16 -1.88 18.04
C SER A 72 -4.53 -2.58 16.76
N VAL A 73 -3.61 -3.38 16.27
CA VAL A 73 -3.76 -4.20 15.08
C VAL A 73 -3.64 -5.65 15.49
N ILE A 74 -4.58 -6.46 15.08
CA ILE A 74 -4.65 -7.89 15.40
C ILE A 74 -4.99 -8.72 14.16
N ASN A 75 -4.92 -10.03 14.30
CA ASN A 75 -5.34 -11.01 13.28
C ASN A 75 -4.64 -10.81 11.93
N PHE A 76 -3.30 -10.86 11.95
CA PHE A 76 -2.48 -10.75 10.74
C PHE A 76 -2.61 -12.01 9.89
N GLU A 77 -3.52 -12.00 8.91
CA GLU A 77 -3.73 -13.10 7.98
C GLU A 77 -3.02 -12.83 6.65
N PRO A 78 -2.05 -13.68 6.25
CA PRO A 78 -1.35 -13.52 4.98
C PRO A 78 -2.29 -13.55 3.78
N PHE A 79 -2.32 -12.49 2.99
CA PHE A 79 -3.17 -12.40 1.79
C PHE A 79 -2.39 -12.72 0.51
N GLY A 80 -1.24 -12.09 0.30
CA GLY A 80 -0.43 -12.35 -0.88
C GLY A 80 0.79 -11.43 -0.99
N VAL A 81 1.59 -11.65 -2.02
CA VAL A 81 2.82 -10.89 -2.31
C VAL A 81 2.73 -10.26 -3.69
N TYR A 82 3.06 -9.00 -3.79
CA TYR A 82 3.22 -8.27 -5.05
C TYR A 82 4.66 -7.81 -5.22
N GLU A 83 5.27 -8.09 -6.36
CA GLU A 83 6.62 -7.66 -6.71
C GLU A 83 6.61 -6.64 -7.83
N GLU A 84 7.43 -5.59 -7.69
CA GLU A 84 7.60 -4.57 -8.72
C GLU A 84 9.01 -4.01 -8.74
N TYR A 85 9.42 -3.46 -9.86
CA TYR A 85 10.64 -2.68 -9.98
C TYR A 85 10.26 -1.22 -10.21
N GLN A 86 10.96 -0.32 -9.48
CA GLN A 86 10.79 1.12 -9.59
C GLN A 86 12.16 1.79 -9.73
N HIS A 87 12.18 2.96 -10.38
CA HIS A 87 13.36 3.81 -10.33
C HIS A 87 13.61 4.31 -8.92
N TRP A 88 14.87 4.22 -8.48
CA TRP A 88 15.28 4.70 -7.18
C TRP A 88 15.71 6.16 -7.23
N HIS A 89 15.41 6.92 -6.21
CA HIS A 89 15.62 8.38 -6.20
C HIS A 89 16.97 8.81 -5.60
N LYS A 90 17.72 7.89 -4.99
CA LYS A 90 19.06 8.17 -4.43
C LYS A 90 20.15 7.65 -5.37
N PRO A 91 21.37 8.21 -5.29
CA PRO A 91 22.44 7.92 -6.26
C PRO A 91 23.17 6.59 -6.05
N ASP A 92 22.84 5.84 -4.99
CA ASP A 92 23.50 4.58 -4.64
C ASP A 92 23.07 3.40 -5.54
N PHE A 93 21.84 3.43 -6.07
CA PHE A 93 21.30 2.43 -7.00
C PHE A 93 20.48 3.10 -8.08
N ASP A 94 20.32 2.42 -9.23
CA ASP A 94 19.44 2.88 -10.30
C ASP A 94 17.98 2.53 -10.01
N ASN A 95 17.75 1.36 -9.40
CA ASN A 95 16.42 0.79 -9.22
C ASN A 95 16.28 0.12 -7.84
N VAL A 96 15.02 -0.08 -7.46
CA VAL A 96 14.62 -0.89 -6.30
C VAL A 96 13.63 -1.96 -6.74
N LYS A 97 13.83 -3.20 -6.31
CA LYS A 97 12.81 -4.25 -6.34
C LYS A 97 12.03 -4.19 -5.03
N ILE A 98 10.75 -3.87 -5.10
CA ILE A 98 9.87 -3.84 -3.93
C ILE A 98 9.10 -5.15 -3.88
N VAL A 99 9.16 -5.82 -2.73
CA VAL A 99 8.40 -7.03 -2.43
C VAL A 99 7.38 -6.68 -1.35
N SER A 100 6.14 -6.44 -1.77
CA SER A 100 5.04 -6.02 -0.89
C SER A 100 4.28 -7.23 -0.36
N HIS A 101 4.40 -7.50 0.93
CA HIS A 101 3.63 -8.52 1.64
C HIS A 101 2.32 -7.91 2.14
N CYS A 102 1.19 -8.40 1.62
CA CYS A 102 -0.15 -7.93 1.97
C CYS A 102 -0.78 -8.84 3.02
N TYR A 103 -1.36 -8.23 4.05
CA TYR A 103 -2.05 -8.90 5.14
C TYR A 103 -3.46 -8.36 5.29
N LEU A 104 -4.43 -9.25 5.48
CA LEU A 104 -5.69 -8.89 6.10
C LEU A 104 -5.43 -8.67 7.59
N VAL A 105 -5.89 -7.55 8.11
CA VAL A 105 -5.75 -7.22 9.53
C VAL A 105 -7.02 -6.61 10.08
N GLU A 106 -7.21 -6.74 11.37
CA GLU A 106 -8.28 -6.08 12.11
C GLU A 106 -7.71 -4.96 12.98
N ILE A 107 -8.40 -3.83 13.02
CA ILE A 107 -8.07 -2.71 13.90
C ILE A 107 -9.06 -2.70 15.04
N CYS A 108 -8.55 -2.73 16.26
CA CYS A 108 -9.34 -2.65 17.48
C CYS A 108 -9.19 -1.31 18.18
N GLY A 109 -10.27 -0.85 18.81
CA GLY A 109 -10.26 0.37 19.63
C GLY A 109 -10.35 1.64 18.80
N GLU A 110 -9.98 2.75 19.45
CA GLU A 110 -10.07 4.09 18.89
C GLU A 110 -8.81 4.45 18.10
N PHE A 111 -9.00 5.24 17.04
CA PHE A 111 -7.91 5.87 16.31
C PHE A 111 -7.39 7.09 17.06
N THR A 112 -6.08 7.30 17.02
CA THR A 112 -5.45 8.56 17.41
C THR A 112 -5.21 9.44 16.20
N THR A 113 -4.66 10.63 16.43
CA THR A 113 -4.17 11.48 15.34
C THR A 113 -2.97 10.81 14.67
N PRO A 114 -2.97 10.66 13.34
CA PRO A 114 -1.82 10.15 12.59
C PRO A 114 -0.56 10.98 12.86
N GLN A 115 0.59 10.32 12.87
CA GLN A 115 1.91 10.95 13.04
C GLN A 115 2.77 10.69 11.81
N MET A 116 2.29 11.14 10.67
CA MET A 116 2.93 10.96 9.37
C MET A 116 4.29 11.63 9.29
N GLU A 117 5.18 11.04 8.49
CA GLU A 117 6.46 11.65 8.15
C GLU A 117 6.29 12.98 7.37
N SER A 118 7.31 13.81 7.39
CA SER A 118 7.24 15.15 6.80
C SER A 118 6.92 15.14 5.30
N TYR A 119 7.43 14.16 4.56
CA TYR A 119 7.14 14.03 3.12
C TYR A 119 5.70 13.57 2.85
N GLU A 120 5.12 12.74 3.71
CA GLU A 120 3.73 12.30 3.63
C GLU A 120 2.78 13.46 3.88
N GLN A 121 3.05 14.26 4.90
CA GLN A 121 2.31 15.48 5.17
C GLN A 121 2.41 16.48 4.00
N ALA A 122 3.61 16.67 3.44
CA ALA A 122 3.84 17.54 2.30
C ALA A 122 3.12 17.06 1.03
N ASN A 123 2.94 15.75 0.85
CA ASN A 123 2.19 15.16 -0.24
C ASN A 123 0.67 15.24 -0.04
N GLY A 124 0.19 15.70 1.11
CA GLY A 124 -1.23 15.77 1.44
C GLY A 124 -1.86 14.39 1.63
N MET A 125 -1.12 13.47 2.26
CA MET A 125 -1.60 12.14 2.60
C MET A 125 -2.57 12.18 3.79
N ARG A 126 -3.64 11.40 3.72
CA ARG A 126 -4.61 11.25 4.81
C ARG A 126 -5.32 9.90 4.75
N PRO A 127 -5.64 9.29 5.91
CA PRO A 127 -6.44 8.08 5.96
C PRO A 127 -7.91 8.37 5.62
N VAL A 128 -8.51 7.45 4.87
CA VAL A 128 -9.92 7.53 4.46
C VAL A 128 -10.57 6.15 4.46
N TRP A 129 -11.84 6.10 4.81
CA TRP A 129 -12.72 4.95 4.61
C TRP A 129 -13.62 5.23 3.43
N LEU A 130 -13.65 4.34 2.44
CA LEU A 130 -14.53 4.46 1.28
C LEU A 130 -14.85 3.09 0.71
N PRO A 131 -15.95 2.96 -0.06
CA PRO A 131 -16.25 1.73 -0.77
C PRO A 131 -15.10 1.34 -1.70
N ILE A 132 -14.65 0.09 -1.61
CA ILE A 132 -13.50 -0.38 -2.38
C ILE A 132 -13.69 -0.18 -3.90
N LYS A 133 -14.91 -0.35 -4.41
CA LYS A 133 -15.25 -0.11 -5.82
C LYS A 133 -14.99 1.34 -6.26
N ASP A 134 -15.21 2.30 -5.37
CA ASP A 134 -15.00 3.72 -5.68
C ASP A 134 -13.51 4.04 -5.75
N ALA A 135 -12.71 3.45 -4.84
CA ALA A 135 -11.25 3.56 -4.88
C ALA A 135 -10.67 2.94 -6.17
N ILE A 136 -11.16 1.76 -6.57
CA ILE A 136 -10.75 1.09 -7.82
C ILE A 136 -11.09 1.96 -9.04
N ALA A 137 -12.31 2.48 -9.11
CA ALA A 137 -12.74 3.33 -10.22
C ALA A 137 -11.88 4.59 -10.33
N HIS A 138 -11.59 5.24 -9.20
CA HIS A 138 -10.72 6.41 -9.14
C HIS A 138 -9.29 6.09 -9.61
N ASN A 139 -8.69 5.05 -9.05
CA ASN A 139 -7.32 4.64 -9.40
C ASN A 139 -7.21 4.24 -10.88
N ARG A 140 -8.19 3.54 -11.44
CA ARG A 140 -8.23 3.24 -12.88
C ARG A 140 -8.28 4.51 -13.73
N SER A 141 -9.08 5.50 -13.33
CA SER A 141 -9.13 6.79 -14.01
C SER A 141 -7.79 7.52 -13.93
N ALA A 142 -7.15 7.52 -12.76
CA ALA A 142 -5.82 8.12 -12.58
C ALA A 142 -4.75 7.42 -13.42
N LEU A 143 -4.76 6.08 -13.50
CA LEU A 143 -3.84 5.31 -14.37
C LEU A 143 -3.98 5.69 -15.84
N ALA A 144 -5.21 5.91 -16.32
CA ALA A 144 -5.49 6.22 -17.71
C ALA A 144 -5.19 7.68 -18.08
N ASN A 145 -5.46 8.62 -17.17
CA ASN A 145 -5.60 10.04 -17.53
C ASN A 145 -4.69 10.99 -16.74
N SER A 146 -4.09 10.55 -15.63
CA SER A 146 -3.33 11.45 -14.76
C SER A 146 -1.86 11.55 -15.14
N ASP A 147 -1.36 12.78 -15.26
CA ASP A 147 0.08 13.08 -15.37
C ASP A 147 0.80 13.07 -14.01
N LYS A 148 0.03 12.99 -12.91
CA LYS A 148 0.55 13.03 -11.53
C LYS A 148 0.76 11.65 -10.91
N LYS A 149 0.36 10.58 -11.58
CA LYS A 149 0.36 9.20 -11.05
C LYS A 149 1.72 8.78 -10.48
N GLY A 150 1.68 8.24 -9.27
CA GLY A 150 2.85 7.63 -8.63
C GLY A 150 3.23 6.30 -9.26
N GLN A 151 4.47 5.85 -9.02
CA GLN A 151 4.98 4.57 -9.55
C GLN A 151 4.22 3.35 -9.02
N SER A 152 3.65 3.45 -7.81
CA SER A 152 2.94 2.35 -7.14
C SER A 152 1.48 2.17 -7.56
N LEU A 153 0.90 3.11 -8.32
CA LEU A 153 -0.54 3.13 -8.57
C LEU A 153 -1.06 1.87 -9.28
N GLN A 154 -0.27 1.27 -10.17
CA GLN A 154 -0.64 0.02 -10.83
C GLN A 154 -0.73 -1.14 -9.83
N ARG A 155 0.25 -1.28 -8.93
CA ARG A 155 0.23 -2.26 -7.84
C ARG A 155 -1.02 -2.12 -6.99
N GLU A 156 -1.28 -0.91 -6.51
CA GLU A 156 -2.41 -0.61 -5.64
C GLU A 156 -3.74 -1.00 -6.30
N THR A 157 -3.91 -0.65 -7.57
CA THR A 157 -5.13 -0.99 -8.32
C THR A 157 -5.32 -2.50 -8.44
N ILE A 158 -4.27 -3.25 -8.80
CA ILE A 158 -4.35 -4.72 -8.95
C ILE A 158 -4.66 -5.39 -7.61
N ILE A 159 -4.05 -4.92 -6.51
CA ILE A 159 -4.32 -5.49 -5.19
C ILE A 159 -5.77 -5.21 -4.78
N LEU A 160 -6.26 -3.98 -4.94
CA LEU A 160 -7.65 -3.63 -4.62
C LEU A 160 -8.66 -4.45 -5.44
N GLU A 161 -8.41 -4.64 -6.73
CA GLU A 161 -9.24 -5.48 -7.61
C GLU A 161 -9.26 -6.94 -7.14
N THR A 162 -8.11 -7.46 -6.72
CA THR A 162 -8.00 -8.82 -6.20
C THR A 162 -8.79 -8.98 -4.90
N VAL A 163 -8.67 -8.00 -3.98
CA VAL A 163 -9.43 -7.96 -2.72
C VAL A 163 -10.94 -7.89 -3.01
N ALA A 164 -11.38 -6.96 -3.86
CA ALA A 164 -12.79 -6.80 -4.20
C ALA A 164 -13.39 -8.08 -4.77
N LYS A 165 -12.68 -8.74 -5.67
CA LYS A 165 -13.10 -10.02 -6.26
C LYS A 165 -13.22 -11.13 -5.22
N GLU A 166 -12.25 -11.25 -4.32
CA GLU A 166 -12.21 -12.33 -3.33
C GLU A 166 -13.30 -12.20 -2.28
N PHE A 167 -13.58 -10.98 -1.85
CA PHE A 167 -14.59 -10.70 -0.82
C PHE A 167 -15.96 -10.31 -1.39
N GLY A 168 -16.16 -10.33 -2.71
CA GLY A 168 -17.43 -9.99 -3.34
C GLY A 168 -17.85 -8.52 -3.13
N LEU A 169 -16.89 -7.59 -3.13
CA LEU A 169 -17.08 -6.16 -2.85
C LEU A 169 -17.14 -5.29 -4.13
N ASN A 170 -17.66 -5.83 -5.22
CA ASN A 170 -17.75 -5.17 -6.53
C ASN A 170 -18.94 -4.20 -6.65
#